data_51f6fa9bab69c48b1d10aff1c5f669d4
#
_entry.id   51f6fa9bab69c48b1d10aff1c5f669d4
#
_cell.length_a   1.000
_cell.length_b   1.000
_cell.length_c   1.000
_cell.angle_alpha   90.00
_cell.angle_beta   90.00
_cell.angle_gamma   90.00
#
_symmetry.space_group_name_H-M   'P 1'
#
loop_
_entity.id
_entity.type
_entity.pdbx_description
1 polymer ?
#
loop_
_entity_poly.entity_id
_entity_poly.type
_entity_poly.pdbx_seq_one_letter_code
_entity_poly.pdbx_strand_id
1 'polypeptide(L)'
;MRSTSMPSVSTQRGVALLIALLILVVVSLMGITAMKTSMFSAKIATGTQVDAMAFEGAESAVSDAYKHLETMSSDELQFFLSGGIMNRCLSGGTSTDVVCEASSRMDSRGLINAGSRTRQEGLQAVSGGQVSMSGNNVIPMDYNFDILGGAEIQDFDVENYHVQQALKVHRGLPGKAALIFRKK
;
A
#
# COMPACT_ATOMS: atom_id res chain seq x y z
N MET A 1 -53.86 -71.77 -24.55
CA MET A 1 -52.83 -71.37 -23.53
C MET A 1 -51.57 -71.05 -24.31
N ARG A 2 -51.18 -69.75 -24.41
CA ARG A 2 -50.00 -69.29 -25.17
C ARG A 2 -48.89 -69.03 -24.15
N SER A 3 -47.90 -69.86 -24.14
CA SER A 3 -46.70 -69.74 -23.24
C SER A 3 -45.79 -68.61 -23.79
N THR A 4 -45.71 -67.50 -23.12
CA THR A 4 -44.77 -66.42 -23.42
C THR A 4 -43.42 -66.78 -22.78
N SER A 5 -42.46 -67.16 -23.62
CA SER A 5 -41.06 -67.34 -23.18
C SER A 5 -40.43 -65.99 -22.86
N MET A 6 -40.03 -65.76 -21.65
CA MET A 6 -39.21 -64.58 -21.26
C MET A 6 -37.83 -64.71 -21.90
N PRO A 7 -37.33 -63.63 -22.53
CA PRO A 7 -35.97 -63.62 -23.04
C PRO A 7 -34.99 -63.67 -21.87
N SER A 8 -34.02 -64.55 -21.95
CA SER A 8 -32.91 -64.68 -20.98
C SER A 8 -32.08 -63.42 -21.06
N VAL A 9 -32.01 -62.70 -19.95
CA VAL A 9 -31.10 -61.55 -19.79
C VAL A 9 -29.68 -62.13 -19.68
N SER A 10 -28.97 -62.17 -20.81
CA SER A 10 -27.59 -62.58 -20.88
C SER A 10 -26.72 -61.55 -20.11
N THR A 11 -25.89 -62.00 -19.25
CA THR A 11 -25.01 -61.35 -18.33
C THR A 11 -24.11 -60.28 -18.99
N GLN A 12 -24.51 -59.03 -18.95
CA GLN A 12 -23.68 -57.87 -19.33
C GLN A 12 -22.73 -57.39 -18.18
N ARG A 13 -22.26 -58.33 -17.33
CA ARG A 13 -21.42 -58.01 -16.15
C ARG A 13 -20.10 -57.35 -16.52
N GLY A 14 -19.50 -57.66 -17.67
CA GLY A 14 -18.23 -57.06 -18.11
C GLY A 14 -18.35 -55.60 -18.56
N VAL A 15 -19.44 -55.25 -19.25
CA VAL A 15 -19.66 -53.88 -19.76
C VAL A 15 -19.95 -52.91 -18.62
N ALA A 16 -20.73 -53.32 -17.62
CA ALA A 16 -21.02 -52.49 -16.46
C ALA A 16 -19.73 -52.09 -15.66
N LEU A 17 -18.82 -53.05 -15.53
CA LEU A 17 -17.52 -52.78 -14.84
C LEU A 17 -16.67 -51.80 -15.64
N LEU A 18 -16.62 -51.91 -16.96
CA LEU A 18 -15.87 -51.00 -17.82
C LEU A 18 -16.42 -49.58 -17.76
N ILE A 19 -17.76 -49.41 -17.81
CA ILE A 19 -18.43 -48.14 -17.68
C ILE A 19 -18.16 -47.51 -16.29
N ALA A 20 -18.26 -48.31 -15.22
CA ALA A 20 -17.97 -47.81 -13.85
C ALA A 20 -16.54 -47.34 -13.73
N LEU A 21 -15.56 -48.05 -14.31
CA LEU A 21 -14.15 -47.68 -14.28
C LEU A 21 -13.90 -46.38 -15.08
N LEU A 22 -14.56 -46.23 -16.22
CA LEU A 22 -14.48 -45.03 -17.05
C LEU A 22 -15.05 -43.81 -16.31
N ILE A 23 -16.22 -43.95 -15.67
CA ILE A 23 -16.79 -42.88 -14.84
C ILE A 23 -15.88 -42.48 -13.72
N LEU A 24 -15.28 -43.47 -13.01
CA LEU A 24 -14.37 -43.20 -11.91
C LEU A 24 -13.14 -42.41 -12.37
N VAL A 25 -12.56 -42.73 -13.53
CA VAL A 25 -11.45 -42.00 -14.12
C VAL A 25 -11.84 -40.56 -14.44
N VAL A 26 -13.00 -40.33 -15.07
CA VAL A 26 -13.47 -39.02 -15.41
C VAL A 26 -13.70 -38.16 -14.15
N VAL A 27 -14.37 -38.68 -13.14
CA VAL A 27 -14.61 -38.02 -11.86
C VAL A 27 -13.30 -37.70 -11.16
N SER A 28 -12.33 -38.62 -11.18
CA SER A 28 -11.01 -38.37 -10.61
C SER A 28 -10.25 -37.24 -11.30
N LEU A 29 -10.30 -37.18 -12.62
CA LEU A 29 -9.69 -36.08 -13.39
C LEU A 29 -10.37 -34.73 -13.08
N MET A 30 -11.69 -34.70 -12.97
CA MET A 30 -12.42 -33.49 -12.56
C MET A 30 -12.04 -33.04 -11.15
N GLY A 31 -11.87 -33.99 -10.22
CA GLY A 31 -11.42 -33.70 -8.84
C GLY A 31 -10.03 -33.05 -8.79
N ILE A 32 -9.08 -33.56 -9.58
CA ILE A 32 -7.72 -33.01 -9.64
C ILE A 32 -7.70 -31.58 -10.22
N THR A 33 -8.49 -31.35 -11.27
CA THR A 33 -8.58 -30.00 -11.88
C THR A 33 -9.21 -29.01 -10.91
N ALA A 34 -10.25 -29.38 -10.19
CA ALA A 34 -10.89 -28.53 -9.18
C ALA A 34 -9.93 -28.18 -8.04
N MET A 35 -9.13 -29.13 -7.55
CA MET A 35 -8.10 -28.85 -6.53
C MET A 35 -7.05 -27.86 -7.03
N LYS A 36 -6.53 -28.03 -8.24
CA LYS A 36 -5.55 -27.10 -8.82
C LYS A 36 -6.12 -25.68 -8.92
N THR A 37 -7.33 -25.52 -9.42
CA THR A 37 -7.99 -24.22 -9.54
C THR A 37 -8.14 -23.56 -8.15
N SER A 38 -8.56 -24.32 -7.14
CA SER A 38 -8.69 -23.82 -5.77
C SER A 38 -7.34 -23.34 -5.19
N MET A 39 -6.26 -24.09 -5.41
CA MET A 39 -4.91 -23.68 -4.97
C MET A 39 -4.41 -22.42 -5.65
N PHE A 40 -4.67 -22.27 -6.96
CA PHE A 40 -4.32 -21.03 -7.69
C PHE A 40 -5.11 -19.84 -7.18
N SER A 41 -6.41 -20.00 -6.98
CA SER A 41 -7.26 -18.93 -6.42
C SER A 41 -6.80 -18.50 -5.03
N ALA A 42 -6.42 -19.45 -4.16
CA ALA A 42 -5.89 -19.14 -2.86
C ALA A 42 -4.56 -18.37 -2.93
N LYS A 43 -3.64 -18.76 -3.81
CA LYS A 43 -2.37 -18.05 -4.01
C LYS A 43 -2.58 -16.62 -4.53
N ILE A 44 -3.49 -16.43 -5.49
CA ILE A 44 -3.83 -15.10 -6.00
C ILE A 44 -4.43 -14.25 -4.88
N ALA A 45 -5.38 -14.80 -4.11
CA ALA A 45 -6.00 -14.08 -3.00
C ALA A 45 -4.96 -13.66 -1.93
N THR A 46 -4.03 -14.55 -1.59
CA THR A 46 -2.93 -14.22 -0.66
C THR A 46 -2.03 -13.14 -1.24
N GLY A 47 -1.64 -13.26 -2.52
CA GLY A 47 -0.79 -12.27 -3.18
C GLY A 47 -1.44 -10.88 -3.21
N THR A 48 -2.71 -10.78 -3.59
CA THR A 48 -3.44 -9.51 -3.58
C THR A 48 -3.62 -8.92 -2.18
N GLN A 49 -3.78 -9.76 -1.16
CA GLN A 49 -3.85 -9.31 0.22
C GLN A 49 -2.52 -8.72 0.70
N VAL A 50 -1.41 -9.38 0.39
CA VAL A 50 -0.07 -8.92 0.76
C VAL A 50 0.27 -7.61 0.06
N ASP A 51 -0.04 -7.50 -1.24
CA ASP A 51 0.15 -6.26 -2.00
C ASP A 51 -0.68 -5.10 -1.42
N ALA A 52 -1.95 -5.35 -1.08
CA ALA A 52 -2.79 -4.36 -0.43
C ALA A 52 -2.22 -3.92 0.93
N MET A 53 -1.64 -4.83 1.71
CA MET A 53 -1.00 -4.49 2.99
C MET A 53 0.25 -3.61 2.79
N ALA A 54 1.07 -3.90 1.78
CA ALA A 54 2.22 -3.06 1.43
C ALA A 54 1.77 -1.67 0.96
N PHE A 55 0.72 -1.62 0.14
CA PHE A 55 0.11 -0.36 -0.31
C PHE A 55 -0.36 0.50 0.86
N GLU A 56 -1.14 -0.05 1.78
CA GLU A 56 -1.64 0.64 2.97
C GLU A 56 -0.51 1.08 3.91
N GLY A 57 0.56 0.28 4.00
CA GLY A 57 1.77 0.64 4.74
C GLY A 57 2.45 1.87 4.17
N ALA A 58 2.66 1.90 2.84
CA ALA A 58 3.26 3.03 2.14
C ALA A 58 2.40 4.30 2.24
N GLU A 59 1.07 4.19 2.10
CA GLU A 59 0.14 5.31 2.26
C GLU A 59 0.14 5.84 3.71
N SER A 60 0.24 4.95 4.69
CA SER A 60 0.37 5.33 6.10
C SER A 60 1.64 6.12 6.35
N ALA A 61 2.77 5.74 5.72
CA ALA A 61 4.04 6.44 5.84
C ALA A 61 3.97 7.84 5.20
N VAL A 62 3.32 7.99 4.04
CA VAL A 62 3.06 9.29 3.42
C VAL A 62 2.17 10.16 4.31
N SER A 63 1.08 9.59 4.84
CA SER A 63 0.15 10.31 5.71
C SER A 63 0.81 10.81 6.99
N ASP A 64 1.70 10.02 7.58
CA ASP A 64 2.48 10.42 8.77
C ASP A 64 3.43 11.57 8.45
N ALA A 65 4.19 11.48 7.36
CA ALA A 65 5.07 12.56 6.92
C ALA A 65 4.28 13.85 6.63
N TYR A 66 3.12 13.72 6.00
CA TYR A 66 2.25 14.86 5.72
C TYR A 66 1.77 15.54 7.01
N LYS A 67 1.31 14.77 8.00
CA LYS A 67 0.92 15.30 9.31
C LYS A 67 2.08 15.99 10.04
N HIS A 68 3.29 15.43 9.93
CA HIS A 68 4.47 16.05 10.51
C HIS A 68 4.80 17.38 9.82
N LEU A 69 4.78 17.41 8.48
CA LEU A 69 4.94 18.67 7.74
C LEU A 69 3.90 19.72 8.16
N GLU A 70 2.68 19.29 8.47
CA GLU A 70 1.61 20.18 8.93
C GLU A 70 1.96 20.89 10.24
N THR A 71 2.49 20.15 11.19
CA THR A 71 2.82 20.65 12.54
C THR A 71 4.21 21.25 12.68
N MET A 72 5.03 21.14 11.63
CA MET A 72 6.42 21.56 11.60
C MET A 72 6.61 23.04 11.91
N SER A 73 7.59 23.35 12.74
CA SER A 73 8.00 24.70 13.10
C SER A 73 8.79 25.39 12.00
N SER A 74 8.99 26.71 12.15
CA SER A 74 9.82 27.50 11.22
C SER A 74 11.29 27.07 11.24
N ASP A 75 11.79 26.62 12.39
CA ASP A 75 13.18 26.19 12.54
C ASP A 75 13.45 24.88 11.82
N GLU A 76 12.50 23.94 11.88
CA GLU A 76 12.56 22.69 11.12
C GLU A 76 12.45 22.92 9.62
N LEU A 77 11.69 23.94 9.20
CA LEU A 77 11.62 24.36 7.80
C LEU A 77 12.98 24.81 7.27
N GLN A 78 13.79 25.47 8.12
CA GLN A 78 15.14 25.88 7.78
C GLN A 78 16.06 24.70 7.44
N PHE A 79 15.85 23.55 8.06
CA PHE A 79 16.57 22.32 7.74
C PHE A 79 16.36 21.91 6.27
N PHE A 80 15.16 22.00 5.78
CA PHE A 80 14.85 21.70 4.37
C PHE A 80 15.45 22.74 3.42
N LEU A 81 15.45 24.02 3.80
CA LEU A 81 16.06 25.08 2.99
C LEU A 81 17.57 24.89 2.82
N SER A 82 18.23 24.24 3.76
CA SER A 82 19.64 23.85 3.65
C SER A 82 19.88 22.57 2.85
N GLY A 83 18.85 22.01 2.22
CA GLY A 83 18.91 20.75 1.45
C GLY A 83 18.78 19.51 2.31
N GLY A 84 18.26 19.65 3.53
CA GLY A 84 18.01 18.51 4.42
C GLY A 84 16.94 17.56 3.89
N ILE A 85 17.10 16.29 4.21
CA ILE A 85 16.15 15.22 3.89
C ILE A 85 15.66 14.64 5.20
N MET A 86 14.36 14.67 5.41
CA MET A 86 13.74 14.07 6.58
C MET A 86 13.36 12.64 6.27
N ASN A 87 13.81 11.72 7.11
CA ASN A 87 13.38 10.33 7.07
C ASN A 87 12.52 10.06 8.29
N ARG A 88 11.42 9.36 8.10
CA ARG A 88 10.53 8.96 9.20
C ARG A 88 10.26 7.47 9.13
N CYS A 89 10.31 6.82 10.28
CA CYS A 89 10.04 5.40 10.42
C CYS A 89 8.83 5.17 11.31
N LEU A 90 7.90 4.34 10.85
CA LEU A 90 6.74 3.92 11.62
C LEU A 90 7.08 2.62 12.36
N SER A 91 6.99 2.65 13.69
CA SER A 91 7.27 1.48 14.51
C SER A 91 6.32 1.43 15.72
N GLY A 92 5.61 0.31 15.88
CA GLY A 92 4.73 0.09 17.04
C GLY A 92 3.64 1.14 17.24
N GLY A 93 3.12 1.73 16.15
CA GLY A 93 2.09 2.78 16.21
C GLY A 93 2.63 4.19 16.51
N THR A 94 3.96 4.35 16.57
CA THR A 94 4.65 5.64 16.73
C THR A 94 5.53 5.91 15.52
N SER A 95 5.85 7.18 15.28
CA SER A 95 6.80 7.56 14.23
C SER A 95 8.01 8.26 14.84
N THR A 96 9.18 8.01 14.28
CA THR A 96 10.46 8.58 14.69
C THR A 96 11.21 9.13 13.48
N ASP A 97 12.02 10.18 13.71
CA ASP A 97 12.76 10.88 12.64
C ASP A 97 14.08 10.15 12.32
N VAL A 98 13.96 8.90 11.92
CA VAL A 98 15.09 8.04 11.54
C VAL A 98 14.76 7.24 10.29
N VAL A 99 15.79 6.70 9.65
CA VAL A 99 15.59 5.68 8.60
C VAL A 99 15.13 4.38 9.27
N CYS A 100 14.15 3.69 8.70
CA CYS A 100 13.73 2.40 9.21
C CYS A 100 14.87 1.38 9.14
N GLU A 101 15.08 0.67 10.24
CA GLU A 101 15.92 -0.51 10.26
C GLU A 101 15.14 -1.71 9.73
N ALA A 102 15.86 -2.74 9.30
CA ALA A 102 15.25 -4.00 8.84
C ALA A 102 14.39 -4.68 9.92
N SER A 103 14.62 -4.37 11.20
CA SER A 103 13.87 -4.87 12.35
C SER A 103 12.64 -4.03 12.71
N SER A 104 12.50 -2.83 12.15
CA SER A 104 11.38 -1.94 12.46
C SER A 104 10.07 -2.55 11.95
N ARG A 105 9.01 -2.50 12.77
CA ARG A 105 7.68 -3.02 12.40
C ARG A 105 6.61 -2.03 12.76
N MET A 106 5.79 -1.69 11.76
CA MET A 106 4.69 -0.75 11.91
C MET A 106 3.50 -1.40 12.63
N ASP A 107 3.22 -2.64 12.29
CA ASP A 107 2.04 -3.37 12.73
C ASP A 107 2.32 -4.29 13.93
N SER A 108 1.26 -4.63 14.68
CA SER A 108 1.35 -5.51 15.85
C SER A 108 1.69 -6.97 15.49
N ARG A 109 1.53 -7.37 14.23
CA ARG A 109 1.88 -8.72 13.74
C ARG A 109 3.35 -8.83 13.35
N GLY A 110 4.04 -7.70 13.26
CA GLY A 110 5.44 -7.66 12.92
C GLY A 110 5.76 -7.99 11.45
N LEU A 111 4.82 -7.71 10.53
CA LEU A 111 4.96 -8.05 9.11
C LEU A 111 5.41 -6.87 8.26
N ILE A 112 4.97 -5.64 8.59
CA ILE A 112 5.13 -4.47 7.74
C ILE A 112 6.25 -3.58 8.27
N ASN A 113 7.26 -3.33 7.42
CA ASN A 113 8.24 -2.29 7.61
C ASN A 113 7.83 -1.09 6.75
N ALA A 114 7.56 0.08 7.35
CA ALA A 114 7.08 1.23 6.61
C ALA A 114 7.77 2.52 7.08
N GLY A 115 8.16 3.34 6.11
CA GLY A 115 8.81 4.62 6.36
C GLY A 115 8.64 5.59 5.22
N SER A 116 8.97 6.85 5.47
CA SER A 116 8.90 7.90 4.48
C SER A 116 10.19 8.71 4.41
N ARG A 117 10.40 9.30 3.24
CA ARG A 117 11.48 10.23 2.96
C ARG A 117 10.89 11.49 2.35
N THR A 118 11.14 12.62 2.99
CA THR A 118 10.63 13.93 2.56
C THR A 118 11.79 14.83 2.20
N ARG A 119 11.67 15.49 1.05
CA ARG A 119 12.63 16.52 0.61
C ARG A 119 11.87 17.73 0.07
N GLN A 120 12.51 18.89 0.13
CA GLN A 120 12.01 20.07 -0.52
C GLN A 120 12.44 20.06 -2.00
N GLU A 121 11.47 20.28 -2.91
CA GLU A 121 11.72 20.38 -4.35
C GLU A 121 11.92 21.82 -4.81
N GLY A 122 11.23 22.77 -4.18
CA GLY A 122 11.29 24.16 -4.62
C GLY A 122 10.49 25.13 -3.77
N LEU A 123 10.65 26.39 -4.12
CA LEU A 123 9.98 27.54 -3.53
C LEU A 123 9.27 28.31 -4.63
N GLN A 124 8.02 28.67 -4.40
CA GLN A 124 7.26 29.52 -5.30
C GLN A 124 6.63 30.67 -4.51
N ALA A 125 6.61 31.86 -5.09
CA ALA A 125 5.83 32.96 -4.54
C ALA A 125 4.34 32.65 -4.68
N VAL A 126 3.57 32.89 -3.61
CA VAL A 126 2.12 32.68 -3.64
C VAL A 126 1.49 33.61 -4.69
N SER A 127 0.84 33.02 -5.70
CA SER A 127 0.14 33.78 -6.73
C SER A 127 -0.99 34.62 -6.12
N GLY A 128 -0.98 35.94 -6.34
CA GLY A 128 -1.98 36.84 -5.80
C GLY A 128 -1.70 37.35 -4.38
N GLY A 129 -0.53 37.07 -3.83
CA GLY A 129 -0.07 37.66 -2.57
C GLY A 129 0.10 39.18 -2.74
N GLN A 130 -0.65 39.98 -1.96
CA GLN A 130 -0.45 41.43 -1.93
C GLN A 130 0.83 41.73 -1.17
N VAL A 131 1.81 42.30 -1.87
CA VAL A 131 2.99 42.88 -1.26
C VAL A 131 2.58 44.23 -0.70
N SER A 132 2.42 44.33 0.62
CA SER A 132 2.13 45.61 1.26
C SER A 132 3.36 46.53 1.20
N MET A 133 3.23 47.71 0.69
CA MET A 133 4.31 48.71 0.62
C MET A 133 4.68 49.32 1.99
N SER A 134 4.03 48.92 3.06
CA SER A 134 4.31 49.35 4.44
C SER A 134 5.39 48.47 5.04
N GLY A 135 6.60 48.91 5.01
CA GLY A 135 7.88 48.53 5.72
C GLY A 135 8.16 47.16 6.29
N ASN A 136 7.22 46.24 6.37
CA ASN A 136 7.36 44.87 6.89
C ASN A 136 6.86 43.86 5.83
N ASN A 137 7.46 43.89 4.65
CA ASN A 137 7.06 43.10 3.51
C ASN A 137 7.54 41.65 3.67
N VAL A 138 6.70 40.80 4.24
CA VAL A 138 6.91 39.37 4.20
C VAL A 138 6.15 38.79 2.99
N ILE A 139 6.91 38.33 2.02
CA ILE A 139 6.35 37.66 0.84
C ILE A 139 5.95 36.24 1.28
N PRO A 140 4.65 35.87 1.18
CA PRO A 140 4.26 34.50 1.44
C PRO A 140 4.87 33.60 0.36
N MET A 141 5.50 32.53 0.78
CA MET A 141 6.15 31.55 -0.09
C MET A 141 5.47 30.19 0.07
N ASP A 142 5.26 29.53 -1.05
CA ASP A 142 4.82 28.14 -1.11
C ASP A 142 6.06 27.24 -1.17
N TYR A 143 6.16 26.36 -0.22
CA TYR A 143 7.19 25.33 -0.15
C TYR A 143 6.63 24.05 -0.76
N ASN A 144 7.27 23.58 -1.83
CA ASN A 144 6.94 22.32 -2.48
C ASN A 144 7.77 21.21 -1.86
N PHE A 145 7.12 20.16 -1.40
CA PHE A 145 7.75 18.98 -0.83
C PHE A 145 7.35 17.75 -1.64
N ASP A 146 8.32 16.88 -1.88
CA ASP A 146 8.09 15.51 -2.33
C ASP A 146 8.19 14.58 -1.13
N ILE A 147 7.17 13.78 -0.95
CA ILE A 147 7.10 12.73 0.07
C ILE A 147 7.11 11.40 -0.66
N LEU A 148 8.15 10.61 -0.42
CA LEU A 148 8.23 9.22 -0.85
C LEU A 148 7.93 8.34 0.35
N GLY A 149 6.80 7.67 0.37
CA GLY A 149 6.46 6.62 1.32
C GLY A 149 6.77 5.27 0.74
N GLY A 150 7.32 4.37 1.55
CA GLY A 150 7.60 3.00 1.17
C GLY A 150 7.18 2.04 2.26
N ALA A 151 6.73 0.87 1.86
CA ALA A 151 6.49 -0.24 2.76
C ALA A 151 6.94 -1.56 2.15
N GLU A 152 7.50 -2.41 2.99
CA GLU A 152 8.03 -3.73 2.66
C GLU A 152 7.41 -4.79 3.56
N ILE A 153 7.04 -5.92 2.96
CA ILE A 153 6.61 -7.11 3.68
C ILE A 153 7.66 -8.20 3.44
N GLN A 154 8.61 -8.29 4.36
CA GLN A 154 9.83 -9.11 4.21
C GLN A 154 9.54 -10.60 3.95
N ASP A 155 8.55 -11.18 4.61
CA ASP A 155 8.22 -12.60 4.48
C ASP A 155 7.73 -12.99 3.07
N PHE A 156 7.32 -11.99 2.27
CA PHE A 156 6.76 -12.17 0.94
C PHE A 156 7.57 -11.48 -0.16
N ASP A 157 8.62 -10.74 0.19
CA ASP A 157 9.44 -9.96 -0.75
C ASP A 157 8.56 -9.02 -1.62
N VAL A 158 7.59 -8.36 -0.97
CA VAL A 158 6.66 -7.42 -1.60
C VAL A 158 6.93 -6.03 -1.07
N GLU A 159 7.22 -5.11 -1.99
CA GLU A 159 7.45 -3.71 -1.71
C GLU A 159 6.44 -2.83 -2.46
N ASN A 160 6.03 -1.73 -1.83
CA ASN A 160 5.20 -0.72 -2.49
C ASN A 160 5.71 0.68 -2.15
N TYR A 161 5.66 1.58 -3.13
CA TYR A 161 6.14 2.95 -3.01
C TYR A 161 5.10 3.95 -3.50
N HIS A 162 4.86 4.99 -2.69
CA HIS A 162 3.97 6.09 -3.04
C HIS A 162 4.74 7.40 -3.05
N VAL A 163 4.51 8.22 -4.07
CA VAL A 163 5.05 9.58 -4.14
C VAL A 163 3.89 10.55 -4.07
N GLN A 164 3.96 11.47 -3.12
CA GLN A 164 2.98 12.54 -2.98
C GLN A 164 3.68 13.88 -2.88
N GLN A 165 3.15 14.87 -3.60
CA GLN A 165 3.57 16.27 -3.45
C GLN A 165 2.72 16.98 -2.42
N ALA A 166 3.37 17.75 -1.56
CA ALA A 166 2.73 18.59 -0.56
C ALA A 166 3.16 20.05 -0.75
N LEU A 167 2.22 20.97 -0.55
CA LEU A 167 2.43 22.39 -0.56
C LEU A 167 2.24 22.93 0.85
N LYS A 168 3.25 23.63 1.37
CA LYS A 168 3.16 24.33 2.64
C LYS A 168 3.30 25.83 2.40
N VAL A 169 2.26 26.58 2.69
CA VAL A 169 2.31 28.04 2.66
C VAL A 169 2.88 28.56 3.98
N HIS A 170 4.01 29.23 3.91
CA HIS A 170 4.58 29.92 5.07
C HIS A 170 4.44 31.43 4.91
N ARG A 171 3.71 32.05 5.81
CA ARG A 171 3.69 33.51 5.95
C ARG A 171 4.75 33.86 6.99
N GLY A 172 5.89 34.34 6.50
CA GLY A 172 6.99 34.72 7.37
C GLY A 172 6.65 35.92 8.24
N LEU A 173 6.12 35.65 9.43
CA LEU A 173 6.14 36.57 10.55
C LEU A 173 6.76 35.82 11.74
N PRO A 174 7.72 36.41 12.44
CA PRO A 174 8.23 35.81 13.66
C PRO A 174 7.08 35.73 14.69
N GLY A 175 6.61 34.53 15.00
CA GLY A 175 5.77 34.26 16.15
C GLY A 175 4.37 33.69 15.96
N LYS A 176 3.75 33.71 14.77
CA LYS A 176 2.44 33.07 14.53
C LYS A 176 2.27 32.66 13.06
N ALA A 177 2.70 31.45 12.72
CA ALA A 177 2.44 30.88 11.40
C ALA A 177 1.05 30.24 11.38
N ALA A 178 0.14 30.80 10.59
CA ALA A 178 -1.08 30.08 10.20
C ALA A 178 -0.74 29.26 8.95
N LEU A 179 -0.67 27.94 9.10
CA LEU A 179 -0.40 27.02 8.03
C LEU A 179 -1.71 26.65 7.32
N ILE A 180 -1.75 26.85 6.02
CA ILE A 180 -2.88 26.44 5.19
C ILE A 180 -2.35 25.42 4.19
N PHE A 181 -2.74 24.15 4.34
CA PHE A 181 -2.40 23.08 3.40
C PHE A 181 -3.41 23.02 2.26
N ARG A 182 -2.87 22.81 1.06
CA ARG A 182 -3.67 22.50 -0.12
C ARG A 182 -3.19 21.17 -0.69
N LYS A 183 -4.05 20.16 -0.62
CA LYS A 183 -3.80 18.85 -1.26
C LYS A 183 -3.97 19.04 -2.78
N LYS A 184 -2.99 18.58 -3.56
CA LYS A 184 -3.05 18.60 -5.03
C LYS A 184 -3.33 17.18 -5.53
#